data_7608447f878eb93bde44c501ff2ab7ba
#
_entry.id   7608447f878eb93bde44c501ff2ab7ba
#
_cell.length_a   1.000
_cell.length_b   1.000
_cell.length_c   1.000
_cell.angle_alpha   90.00
_cell.angle_beta   90.00
_cell.angle_gamma   90.00
#
_symmetry.space_group_name_H-M   'P 1'
#
loop_
_entity.id
_entity.type
_entity.pdbx_description
1 polymer ?
#
loop_
_entity_poly.entity_id
_entity_poly.type
_entity_poly.pdbx_seq_one_letter_code
_entity_poly.pdbx_strand_id
1 'polypeptide(L)'
;MVSNREYFLASAADVIVVLSHIGNADGGYGYGFPVYGDQTLAAKLNTAGKPAHLIIGGHSHTDLSAAQTVGNTKVVQAHYNGRKVGRADFTYDSGTGAVTVNWTRLTVGTGDTQFAPVQTLIAGYVGDPAYQALINQPIGYAQTDLLRNYEGDAMMGDFVDDAIYGALNGDAEPANDVDLFFNNPGGIRTDWCSKPDGAGGWLWSTTAADCAPGVW
;
A
#
# COMPACT_ATOMS: atom_id res chain seq x y z
N MET A 1 9.52 -22.92 9.33
CA MET A 1 10.91 -23.25 9.72
C MET A 1 11.77 -22.01 9.46
N VAL A 2 12.37 -21.43 10.51
CA VAL A 2 13.37 -20.37 10.33
C VAL A 2 14.63 -21.04 9.79
N SER A 3 15.15 -20.54 8.67
CA SER A 3 16.31 -21.18 8.02
C SER A 3 17.58 -21.06 8.89
N ASN A 4 18.54 -21.96 8.72
CA ASN A 4 19.83 -21.92 9.43
C ASN A 4 20.59 -20.59 9.18
N ARG A 5 20.31 -19.90 8.07
CA ARG A 5 20.93 -18.63 7.70
C ARG A 5 20.41 -17.47 8.57
N GLU A 6 19.12 -17.48 8.90
CA GLU A 6 18.51 -16.48 9.80
C GLU A 6 19.01 -16.64 11.24
N TYR A 7 19.28 -17.89 11.66
CA TYR A 7 19.88 -18.17 12.96
C TYR A 7 21.30 -17.59 13.08
N PHE A 8 22.11 -17.71 12.03
CA PHE A 8 23.48 -17.17 12.02
C PHE A 8 23.50 -15.64 12.11
N LEU A 9 22.63 -14.96 11.36
CA LEU A 9 22.52 -13.50 11.40
C LEU A 9 22.05 -13.00 12.78
N ALA A 10 21.04 -13.65 13.37
CA ALA A 10 20.52 -13.29 14.69
C ALA A 10 21.54 -13.49 15.83
N SER A 11 22.47 -14.43 15.68
CA SER A 11 23.52 -14.67 16.69
C SER A 11 24.73 -13.72 16.58
N ALA A 12 24.83 -12.96 15.47
CA ALA A 12 25.95 -12.06 15.20
C ALA A 12 25.57 -10.57 15.26
N ALA A 13 24.30 -10.25 15.51
CA ALA A 13 23.81 -8.88 15.54
C ALA A 13 23.26 -8.50 16.92
N ASP A 14 23.67 -7.34 17.42
CA ASP A 14 23.17 -6.77 18.67
C ASP A 14 21.75 -6.20 18.52
N VAL A 15 21.42 -5.69 17.33
CA VAL A 15 20.11 -5.12 17.01
C VAL A 15 19.51 -5.85 15.81
N ILE A 16 18.30 -6.38 15.99
CA ILE A 16 17.57 -7.10 14.94
C ILE A 16 16.32 -6.32 14.56
N VAL A 17 16.24 -5.94 13.29
CA VAL A 17 15.08 -5.28 12.69
C VAL A 17 14.54 -6.15 11.56
N VAL A 18 13.23 -6.39 11.57
CA VAL A 18 12.51 -7.12 10.52
C VAL A 18 11.74 -6.12 9.66
N LEU A 19 11.92 -6.17 8.36
CA LEU A 19 11.06 -5.50 7.39
C LEU A 19 10.00 -6.49 6.91
N SER A 20 8.74 -6.12 7.02
CA SER A 20 7.60 -6.99 6.75
C SER A 20 6.58 -6.29 5.84
N HIS A 21 5.81 -7.08 5.08
CA HIS A 21 4.67 -6.60 4.30
C HIS A 21 3.51 -7.59 4.35
N ILE A 22 3.16 -8.07 5.55
CA ILE A 22 2.11 -9.09 5.78
C ILE A 22 0.87 -8.54 6.49
N GLY A 23 0.87 -7.26 6.83
CA GLY A 23 -0.19 -6.61 7.59
C GLY A 23 0.07 -6.62 9.09
N ASN A 24 -0.61 -5.71 9.82
CA ASN A 24 -0.36 -5.51 11.25
C ASN A 24 -0.95 -6.63 12.11
N ALA A 25 -2.19 -7.03 11.85
CA ALA A 25 -2.93 -8.03 12.63
C ALA A 25 -3.28 -9.24 11.76
N ASP A 26 -3.59 -10.33 12.43
CA ASP A 26 -4.16 -11.52 11.77
C ASP A 26 -5.55 -11.20 11.24
N GLY A 27 -5.93 -11.94 10.23
CA GLY A 27 -7.25 -11.81 9.69
C GLY A 27 -7.17 -11.29 8.27
N GLY A 28 -8.00 -11.78 7.51
CA GLY A 28 -7.88 -11.34 6.32
C GLY A 28 -8.87 -11.50 5.34
N TYR A 29 -8.72 -11.39 4.30
CA TYR A 29 -9.39 -11.40 3.06
C TYR A 29 -9.86 -12.82 2.67
N GLY A 30 -10.62 -13.52 3.49
CA GLY A 30 -11.46 -14.65 3.14
C GLY A 30 -10.83 -15.85 2.39
N TYR A 31 -9.54 -16.05 2.47
CA TYR A 31 -8.84 -17.08 1.68
C TYR A 31 -8.99 -18.52 2.21
N GLY A 32 -9.80 -18.74 3.21
CA GLY A 32 -10.01 -20.09 3.77
C GLY A 32 -8.82 -20.68 4.54
N PHE A 33 -7.74 -19.92 4.72
CA PHE A 33 -6.58 -20.27 5.55
C PHE A 33 -6.14 -19.06 6.40
N PRO A 34 -5.49 -19.32 7.55
CA PRO A 34 -5.07 -18.23 8.44
C PRO A 34 -3.98 -17.37 7.77
N VAL A 35 -4.24 -16.07 7.68
CA VAL A 35 -3.25 -15.08 7.31
C VAL A 35 -2.71 -14.45 8.58
N TYR A 36 -1.42 -14.60 8.80
CA TYR A 36 -0.75 -14.07 9.99
C TYR A 36 -0.16 -12.70 9.72
N GLY A 37 -0.39 -11.77 10.65
CA GLY A 37 0.17 -10.43 10.63
C GLY A 37 1.44 -10.29 11.46
N ASP A 38 1.97 -9.06 11.50
CA ASP A 38 3.21 -8.71 12.20
C ASP A 38 3.16 -9.00 13.71
N GLN A 39 1.98 -8.84 14.33
CA GLN A 39 1.81 -9.17 15.76
C GLN A 39 2.00 -10.66 16.03
N THR A 40 1.44 -11.51 15.19
CA THR A 40 1.63 -12.97 15.30
C THR A 40 3.06 -13.37 14.94
N LEU A 41 3.69 -12.73 13.95
CA LEU A 41 5.11 -12.93 13.67
C LEU A 41 5.96 -12.60 14.90
N ALA A 42 5.72 -11.44 15.52
CA ALA A 42 6.41 -11.04 16.75
C ALA A 42 6.22 -12.07 17.88
N ALA A 43 4.97 -12.54 18.11
CA ALA A 43 4.67 -13.54 19.13
C ALA A 43 5.41 -14.87 18.88
N LYS A 44 5.43 -15.33 17.62
CA LYS A 44 6.14 -16.57 17.24
C LYS A 44 7.64 -16.44 17.43
N LEU A 45 8.25 -15.31 17.06
CA LEU A 45 9.68 -15.04 17.27
C LEU A 45 10.03 -15.01 18.76
N ASN A 46 9.21 -14.38 19.60
CA ASN A 46 9.38 -14.37 21.05
C ASN A 46 9.28 -15.78 21.64
N THR A 47 8.29 -16.57 21.25
CA THR A 47 8.10 -17.97 21.70
C THR A 47 9.28 -18.86 21.28
N ALA A 48 9.87 -18.58 20.12
CA ALA A 48 11.04 -19.31 19.64
C ALA A 48 12.35 -18.89 20.34
N GLY A 49 12.31 -17.93 21.27
CA GLY A 49 13.49 -17.39 21.94
C GLY A 49 14.39 -16.52 21.04
N LYS A 50 13.83 -15.99 19.95
CA LYS A 50 14.53 -15.20 18.92
C LYS A 50 13.77 -13.90 18.63
N PRO A 51 13.49 -13.04 19.63
CA PRO A 51 12.74 -11.82 19.41
C PRO A 51 13.51 -10.86 18.49
N ALA A 52 12.78 -10.22 17.57
CA ALA A 52 13.29 -9.01 16.94
C ALA A 52 13.09 -7.82 17.89
N HIS A 53 13.96 -6.80 17.80
CA HIS A 53 13.76 -5.57 18.56
C HIS A 53 12.66 -4.70 17.94
N LEU A 54 12.59 -4.71 16.60
CA LEU A 54 11.60 -3.95 15.85
C LEU A 54 11.12 -4.76 14.62
N ILE A 55 9.81 -4.75 14.38
CA ILE A 55 9.20 -5.14 13.09
C ILE A 55 8.59 -3.88 12.47
N ILE A 56 9.06 -3.52 11.27
CA ILE A 56 8.52 -2.43 10.46
C ILE A 56 7.60 -3.07 9.43
N GLY A 57 6.29 -2.91 9.62
CA GLY A 57 5.26 -3.53 8.81
C GLY A 57 4.75 -2.66 7.66
N GLY A 58 3.91 -3.28 6.85
CA GLY A 58 3.24 -2.66 5.70
C GLY A 58 1.94 -3.39 5.36
N HIS A 59 1.47 -3.29 4.11
CA HIS A 59 0.31 -3.98 3.55
C HIS A 59 -1.06 -3.48 4.05
N SER A 60 -1.34 -3.55 5.35
CA SER A 60 -2.65 -3.20 5.93
C SER A 60 -2.89 -1.69 6.07
N HIS A 61 -1.93 -0.85 5.69
CA HIS A 61 -2.02 0.61 5.78
C HIS A 61 -2.32 1.13 7.21
N THR A 62 -1.96 0.36 8.22
CA THR A 62 -2.27 0.70 9.62
C THR A 62 -1.52 1.94 10.07
N ASP A 63 -2.21 2.88 10.69
CA ASP A 63 -1.65 4.11 11.21
C ASP A 63 -1.34 3.98 12.71
N LEU A 64 -0.16 3.52 13.04
CA LEU A 64 0.27 3.32 14.43
C LEU A 64 0.91 4.59 15.01
N SER A 65 0.15 5.31 15.82
CA SER A 65 0.66 6.49 16.55
C SER A 65 1.67 6.13 17.65
N ALA A 66 1.56 4.92 18.18
CA ALA A 66 2.50 4.33 19.13
C ALA A 66 2.89 2.93 18.67
N ALA A 67 4.11 2.49 19.00
CA ALA A 67 4.53 1.12 18.75
C ALA A 67 3.68 0.14 19.56
N GLN A 68 3.21 -0.91 18.92
CA GLN A 68 2.63 -2.05 19.63
C GLN A 68 3.75 -2.91 20.21
N THR A 69 3.56 -3.41 21.42
CA THR A 69 4.57 -4.24 22.10
C THR A 69 4.03 -5.67 22.19
N VAL A 70 4.78 -6.60 21.62
CA VAL A 70 4.48 -8.03 21.66
C VAL A 70 5.72 -8.76 22.21
N GLY A 71 5.64 -9.17 23.49
CA GLY A 71 6.82 -9.66 24.20
C GLY A 71 7.94 -8.60 24.21
N ASN A 72 9.11 -8.95 23.72
CA ASN A 72 10.27 -8.06 23.62
C ASN A 72 10.34 -7.31 22.28
N THR A 73 9.36 -7.46 21.40
CA THR A 73 9.36 -6.90 20.05
C THR A 73 8.44 -5.68 19.97
N LYS A 74 8.91 -4.61 19.35
CA LYS A 74 8.08 -3.48 18.92
C LYS A 74 7.60 -3.72 17.49
N VAL A 75 6.30 -3.51 17.24
CA VAL A 75 5.68 -3.59 15.91
C VAL A 75 5.18 -2.20 15.54
N VAL A 76 5.56 -1.72 14.36
CA VAL A 76 5.24 -0.38 13.87
C VAL A 76 4.81 -0.40 12.42
N GLN A 77 3.94 0.55 12.05
CA GLN A 77 3.54 0.81 10.67
C GLN A 77 3.16 2.29 10.53
N ALA A 78 3.55 2.93 9.43
CA ALA A 78 3.43 4.37 9.21
C ALA A 78 2.41 4.72 8.12
N HIS A 79 1.23 4.08 8.14
CA HIS A 79 0.15 4.36 7.19
C HIS A 79 0.53 4.00 5.73
N TYR A 80 0.12 4.80 4.73
CA TYR A 80 0.34 4.58 3.29
C TYR A 80 0.59 5.90 2.55
N ASN A 81 1.08 5.80 1.31
CA ASN A 81 1.26 6.91 0.36
C ASN A 81 2.06 8.10 0.89
N GLY A 82 3.04 7.87 1.78
CA GLY A 82 3.86 8.93 2.34
C GLY A 82 3.14 9.91 3.26
N ARG A 83 1.90 9.62 3.68
CA ARG A 83 1.12 10.50 4.59
C ARG A 83 1.73 10.61 5.99
N LYS A 84 2.53 9.61 6.36
CA LYS A 84 3.22 9.54 7.64
C LYS A 84 4.65 9.11 7.43
N VAL A 85 5.54 9.60 8.29
CA VAL A 85 6.92 9.13 8.41
C VAL A 85 7.10 8.55 9.80
N GLY A 86 7.60 7.33 9.86
CA GLY A 86 7.98 6.69 11.12
C GLY A 86 9.46 6.87 11.42
N ARG A 87 9.77 7.24 12.66
CA ARG A 87 11.14 7.28 13.17
C ARG A 87 11.27 6.34 14.35
N ALA A 88 12.20 5.40 14.28
CA ALA A 88 12.57 4.53 15.37
C ALA A 88 13.96 4.91 15.87
N ASP A 89 14.05 5.38 17.09
CA ASP A 89 15.31 5.71 17.75
C ASP A 89 15.73 4.51 18.63
N PHE A 90 16.93 3.99 18.39
CA PHE A 90 17.48 2.88 19.14
C PHE A 90 18.50 3.36 20.17
N THR A 91 18.41 2.80 21.37
CA THR A 91 19.46 2.92 22.39
C THR A 91 19.99 1.53 22.68
N TYR A 92 21.30 1.36 22.54
CA TYR A 92 22.01 0.11 22.85
C TYR A 92 22.94 0.32 24.02
N ASP A 93 22.80 -0.50 25.04
CA ASP A 93 23.71 -0.55 26.18
C ASP A 93 24.72 -1.68 25.97
N SER A 94 25.96 -1.32 25.64
CA SER A 94 27.03 -2.29 25.37
C SER A 94 27.48 -3.06 26.62
N GLY A 95 27.15 -2.59 27.82
CA GLY A 95 27.47 -3.29 29.07
C GLY A 95 26.51 -4.41 29.40
N THR A 96 25.26 -4.27 29.01
CA THR A 96 24.19 -5.22 29.30
C THR A 96 23.65 -5.93 28.05
N GLY A 97 23.94 -5.43 26.86
CA GLY A 97 23.34 -5.85 25.60
C GLY A 97 21.89 -5.43 25.42
N ALA A 98 21.37 -4.56 26.30
CA ALA A 98 19.98 -4.13 26.24
C ALA A 98 19.72 -3.17 25.08
N VAL A 99 18.62 -3.39 24.35
CA VAL A 99 18.15 -2.53 23.27
C VAL A 99 16.80 -1.93 23.62
N THR A 100 16.70 -0.61 23.53
CA THR A 100 15.44 0.11 23.66
C THR A 100 15.07 0.74 22.33
N VAL A 101 13.81 0.66 21.96
CA VAL A 101 13.27 1.26 20.73
C VAL A 101 12.18 2.25 21.07
N ASN A 102 12.39 3.51 20.69
CA ASN A 102 11.40 4.58 20.77
C ASN A 102 10.84 4.88 19.38
N TRP A 103 9.52 4.90 19.26
CA TRP A 103 8.81 5.16 18.03
C TRP A 103 8.17 6.54 18.03
N THR A 104 8.37 7.28 16.96
CA THR A 104 7.70 8.56 16.70
C THR A 104 7.11 8.53 15.30
N ARG A 105 5.82 8.82 15.21
CA ARG A 105 5.12 8.97 13.95
C ARG A 105 4.88 10.45 13.65
N LEU A 106 5.44 10.92 12.55
CA LEU A 106 5.28 12.28 12.03
C LEU A 106 4.20 12.29 10.95
N THR A 107 3.35 13.31 10.95
CA THR A 107 2.39 13.54 9.85
C THR A 107 3.08 14.40 8.80
N VAL A 108 3.01 13.97 7.54
CA VAL A 108 3.43 14.77 6.39
C VAL A 108 2.27 15.66 5.98
N GLY A 109 2.46 16.96 5.96
CA GLY A 109 1.44 17.95 5.65
C GLY A 109 1.84 18.90 4.53
N THR A 110 0.86 19.60 3.98
CA THR A 110 1.09 20.60 2.92
C THR A 110 1.90 21.81 3.39
N GLY A 111 2.02 22.01 4.70
CA GLY A 111 2.85 23.06 5.31
C GLY A 111 4.31 22.68 5.56
N ASP A 112 4.67 21.42 5.30
CA ASP A 112 6.06 20.98 5.49
C ASP A 112 6.98 21.61 4.43
N THR A 113 8.19 21.95 4.89
CA THR A 113 9.21 22.51 3.98
C THR A 113 9.60 21.47 2.93
N GLN A 114 9.43 21.83 1.69
CA GLN A 114 9.76 20.96 0.58
C GLN A 114 11.23 21.13 0.19
N PHE A 115 11.88 20.03 -0.17
CA PHE A 115 13.26 20.07 -0.66
C PHE A 115 13.28 20.52 -2.12
N ALA A 116 13.74 21.75 -2.36
CA ALA A 116 13.67 22.42 -3.66
C ALA A 116 14.23 21.61 -4.85
N PRO A 117 15.35 20.87 -4.74
CA PRO A 117 15.84 20.05 -5.85
C PRO A 117 14.85 18.95 -6.27
N VAL A 118 14.15 18.30 -5.30
CA VAL A 118 13.14 17.28 -5.59
C VAL A 118 11.90 17.93 -6.21
N GLN A 119 11.49 19.07 -5.70
CA GLN A 119 10.37 19.83 -6.32
C GLN A 119 10.64 20.16 -7.78
N THR A 120 11.83 20.69 -8.10
CA THR A 120 12.21 21.02 -9.46
C THR A 120 12.18 19.79 -10.36
N LEU A 121 12.70 18.66 -9.88
CA LEU A 121 12.67 17.39 -10.61
C LEU A 121 11.24 16.94 -10.90
N ILE A 122 10.38 16.91 -9.88
CA ILE A 122 8.97 16.51 -10.02
C ILE A 122 8.23 17.47 -10.96
N ALA A 123 8.44 18.79 -10.82
CA ALA A 123 7.82 19.78 -11.68
C ALA A 123 8.22 19.61 -13.16
N GLY A 124 9.46 19.19 -13.42
CA GLY A 124 9.94 18.87 -14.77
C GLY A 124 9.17 17.69 -15.38
N TYR A 125 8.98 16.62 -14.65
CA TYR A 125 8.20 15.45 -15.12
C TYR A 125 6.71 15.77 -15.26
N VAL A 126 6.13 16.38 -14.25
CA VAL A 126 4.69 16.72 -14.25
C VAL A 126 4.37 17.75 -15.32
N GLY A 127 5.27 18.70 -15.58
CA GLY A 127 5.10 19.74 -16.60
C GLY A 127 5.47 19.30 -18.02
N ASP A 128 5.94 18.07 -18.22
CA ASP A 128 6.29 17.57 -19.55
C ASP A 128 5.05 17.56 -20.48
N PRO A 129 5.11 18.23 -21.65
CA PRO A 129 3.96 18.32 -22.55
C PRO A 129 3.45 16.97 -23.05
N ALA A 130 4.32 15.98 -23.28
CA ALA A 130 3.90 14.65 -23.72
C ALA A 130 3.17 13.91 -22.60
N TYR A 131 3.67 14.00 -21.36
CA TYR A 131 2.99 13.48 -20.20
C TYR A 131 1.62 14.15 -19.99
N GLN A 132 1.55 15.48 -20.07
CA GLN A 132 0.29 16.22 -19.95
C GLN A 132 -0.71 15.86 -21.05
N ALA A 133 -0.27 15.70 -22.28
CA ALA A 133 -1.13 15.25 -23.37
C ALA A 133 -1.70 13.86 -23.11
N LEU A 134 -0.88 12.95 -22.59
CA LEU A 134 -1.29 11.57 -22.28
C LEU A 134 -2.34 11.51 -21.16
N ILE A 135 -2.08 12.16 -20.02
CA ILE A 135 -2.97 12.07 -18.85
C ILE A 135 -4.26 12.88 -18.98
N ASN A 136 -4.29 13.86 -19.90
CA ASN A 136 -5.49 14.67 -20.15
C ASN A 136 -6.26 14.23 -21.39
N GLN A 137 -5.84 13.16 -22.04
CA GLN A 137 -6.56 12.63 -23.21
C GLN A 137 -7.89 12.02 -22.74
N PRO A 138 -9.04 12.44 -23.28
CA PRO A 138 -10.30 11.77 -23.06
C PRO A 138 -10.25 10.34 -23.62
N ILE A 139 -10.52 9.35 -22.78
CA ILE A 139 -10.49 7.92 -23.17
C ILE A 139 -11.89 7.31 -23.35
N GLY A 140 -12.93 8.00 -22.91
CA GLY A 140 -14.30 7.54 -23.05
C GLY A 140 -15.27 8.25 -22.10
N TYR A 141 -16.50 7.76 -22.09
CA TYR A 141 -17.55 8.18 -21.18
C TYR A 141 -18.07 6.96 -20.43
N ALA A 142 -18.30 7.09 -19.12
CA ALA A 142 -19.11 6.14 -18.40
C ALA A 142 -20.43 6.79 -17.97
N GLN A 143 -21.53 6.10 -18.25
CA GLN A 143 -22.88 6.53 -17.90
C GLN A 143 -23.26 6.15 -16.47
N THR A 144 -22.40 5.45 -15.77
CA THR A 144 -22.60 4.97 -14.41
C THR A 144 -21.26 5.01 -13.66
N ASP A 145 -21.35 4.86 -12.34
CA ASP A 145 -20.15 4.75 -11.50
C ASP A 145 -19.40 3.47 -11.77
N LEU A 146 -18.09 3.58 -11.83
CA LEU A 146 -17.19 2.44 -11.87
C LEU A 146 -16.64 2.21 -10.45
N LEU A 147 -17.32 1.39 -9.69
CA LEU A 147 -16.98 1.10 -8.30
C LEU A 147 -16.14 -0.17 -8.21
N ARG A 148 -15.24 -0.17 -7.23
CA ARG A 148 -14.45 -1.36 -6.86
C ARG A 148 -15.26 -2.29 -5.97
N ASN A 149 -14.93 -3.57 -6.06
CA ASN A 149 -15.33 -4.57 -5.08
C ASN A 149 -14.17 -5.55 -4.88
N TYR A 150 -13.88 -5.90 -3.63
CA TYR A 150 -12.82 -6.86 -3.30
C TYR A 150 -13.34 -8.29 -3.15
N GLU A 151 -14.65 -8.47 -3.08
CA GLU A 151 -15.29 -9.76 -2.73
C GLU A 151 -16.18 -10.32 -3.85
N GLY A 152 -16.25 -9.64 -4.99
CA GLY A 152 -17.09 -10.06 -6.11
C GLY A 152 -16.89 -9.19 -7.33
N ASP A 153 -17.76 -9.36 -8.30
CA ASP A 153 -17.75 -8.60 -9.56
C ASP A 153 -17.84 -7.09 -9.30
N ALA A 154 -17.11 -6.34 -10.09
CA ALA A 154 -17.01 -4.89 -9.94
C ALA A 154 -16.85 -4.21 -11.29
N MET A 155 -17.69 -3.23 -11.59
CA MET A 155 -17.64 -2.50 -12.87
C MET A 155 -16.26 -1.86 -13.15
N MET A 156 -15.55 -1.41 -12.10
CA MET A 156 -14.18 -0.93 -12.27
C MET A 156 -13.20 -2.07 -12.61
N GLY A 157 -13.43 -3.26 -12.06
CA GLY A 157 -12.68 -4.47 -12.40
C GLY A 157 -12.88 -4.82 -13.86
N ASP A 158 -14.12 -4.98 -14.27
CA ASP A 158 -14.51 -5.31 -15.64
C ASP A 158 -13.96 -4.30 -16.65
N PHE A 159 -14.09 -3.00 -16.33
CA PHE A 159 -13.54 -1.93 -17.19
C PHE A 159 -12.01 -2.04 -17.39
N VAL A 160 -11.27 -2.31 -16.32
CA VAL A 160 -9.80 -2.46 -16.38
C VAL A 160 -9.42 -3.73 -17.12
N ASP A 161 -10.11 -4.83 -16.83
CA ASP A 161 -9.82 -6.13 -17.41
C ASP A 161 -10.16 -6.16 -18.90
N ASP A 162 -11.30 -5.59 -19.32
CA ASP A 162 -11.69 -5.43 -20.71
C ASP A 162 -10.71 -4.56 -21.50
N ALA A 163 -10.23 -3.46 -20.88
CA ALA A 163 -9.26 -2.58 -21.53
C ALA A 163 -7.92 -3.29 -21.77
N ILE A 164 -7.44 -4.06 -20.78
CA ILE A 164 -6.17 -4.80 -20.90
C ILE A 164 -6.34 -5.98 -21.86
N TYR A 165 -7.43 -6.74 -21.74
CA TYR A 165 -7.74 -7.85 -22.64
C TYR A 165 -7.83 -7.38 -24.09
N GLY A 166 -8.55 -6.28 -24.33
CA GLY A 166 -8.67 -5.68 -25.65
C GLY A 166 -7.33 -5.17 -26.21
N ALA A 167 -6.47 -4.64 -25.37
CA ALA A 167 -5.13 -4.20 -25.79
C ALA A 167 -4.20 -5.36 -26.15
N LEU A 168 -4.33 -6.51 -25.44
CA LEU A 168 -3.54 -7.71 -25.72
C LEU A 168 -4.02 -8.44 -26.97
N ASN A 169 -5.32 -8.44 -27.25
CA ASN A 169 -5.92 -9.18 -28.36
C ASN A 169 -6.30 -8.28 -29.55
N GLY A 170 -6.05 -6.98 -29.47
CA GLY A 170 -6.38 -6.00 -30.50
C GLY A 170 -5.22 -5.63 -31.42
N ASP A 171 -4.05 -6.20 -31.23
CA ASP A 171 -2.90 -5.96 -32.08
C ASP A 171 -2.89 -6.86 -33.34
N ALA A 172 -1.84 -6.76 -34.16
CA ALA A 172 -1.70 -7.55 -35.38
C ALA A 172 -0.96 -8.88 -35.16
N GLU A 173 -0.75 -9.30 -33.91
CA GLU A 173 0.04 -10.49 -33.55
C GLU A 173 -0.81 -11.55 -32.83
N PRO A 174 -1.67 -12.30 -33.55
CA PRO A 174 -2.57 -13.28 -32.93
C PRO A 174 -1.86 -14.39 -32.14
N ALA A 175 -0.57 -14.59 -32.35
CA ALA A 175 0.22 -15.55 -31.60
C ALA A 175 0.41 -15.18 -30.12
N ASN A 176 0.16 -13.92 -29.76
CA ASN A 176 0.25 -13.38 -28.42
C ASN A 176 -1.12 -13.17 -27.76
N ASP A 177 -2.21 -13.50 -28.46
CA ASP A 177 -3.56 -13.37 -27.93
C ASP A 177 -3.73 -14.22 -26.67
N VAL A 178 -4.50 -13.71 -25.73
CA VAL A 178 -4.82 -14.39 -24.48
C VAL A 178 -6.28 -14.84 -24.47
N ASP A 179 -6.54 -16.06 -24.02
CA ASP A 179 -7.91 -16.59 -23.91
C ASP A 179 -8.64 -16.09 -22.67
N LEU A 180 -7.90 -15.70 -21.63
CA LEU A 180 -8.42 -15.26 -20.35
C LEU A 180 -7.50 -14.22 -19.73
N PHE A 181 -8.08 -13.18 -19.19
CA PHE A 181 -7.40 -12.20 -18.34
C PHE A 181 -8.08 -12.11 -16.97
N PHE A 182 -7.30 -11.97 -15.93
CA PHE A 182 -7.79 -11.65 -14.58
C PHE A 182 -6.79 -10.75 -13.86
N ASN A 183 -7.29 -9.89 -12.99
CA ASN A 183 -6.49 -8.92 -12.27
C ASN A 183 -6.64 -9.08 -10.75
N ASN A 184 -5.63 -8.60 -10.03
CA ASN A 184 -5.71 -8.49 -8.58
C ASN A 184 -6.57 -7.26 -8.19
N PRO A 185 -7.73 -7.44 -7.54
CA PRO A 185 -8.58 -6.31 -7.14
C PRO A 185 -7.86 -5.34 -6.19
N GLY A 186 -6.86 -5.82 -5.44
CA GLY A 186 -5.98 -4.96 -4.64
C GLY A 186 -5.11 -4.00 -5.46
N GLY A 187 -4.95 -4.22 -6.76
CA GLY A 187 -4.28 -3.30 -7.69
C GLY A 187 -5.14 -2.10 -8.10
N ILE A 188 -6.45 -2.26 -8.07
CA ILE A 188 -7.42 -1.20 -8.38
C ILE A 188 -7.60 -0.32 -7.15
N ARG A 189 -7.10 0.90 -7.17
CA ARG A 189 -6.94 1.73 -5.97
C ARG A 189 -7.95 2.86 -5.83
N THR A 190 -8.82 3.08 -6.82
CA THR A 190 -9.81 4.15 -6.79
C THR A 190 -11.11 3.71 -7.41
N ASP A 191 -12.20 4.33 -6.99
CA ASP A 191 -13.49 4.32 -7.64
C ASP A 191 -13.54 5.51 -8.60
N TRP A 192 -14.23 5.36 -9.72
CA TRP A 192 -14.56 6.48 -10.59
C TRP A 192 -16.05 6.72 -10.56
N CYS A 193 -16.42 7.84 -9.98
CA CYS A 193 -17.81 8.21 -9.82
C CYS A 193 -18.16 9.28 -10.84
N SER A 194 -19.26 9.08 -11.55
CA SER A 194 -19.78 10.05 -12.46
C SER A 194 -20.60 11.11 -11.69
N LYS A 195 -20.48 12.36 -12.05
CA LYS A 195 -21.36 13.43 -11.56
C LYS A 195 -21.75 14.37 -12.68
N PRO A 196 -22.97 14.95 -12.65
CA PRO A 196 -23.36 15.96 -13.62
C PRO A 196 -22.42 17.17 -13.58
N ASP A 197 -22.05 17.69 -14.76
CA ASP A 197 -21.25 18.92 -14.89
C ASP A 197 -22.10 20.21 -14.78
N GLY A 198 -23.40 20.06 -14.65
CA GLY A 198 -24.35 21.18 -14.63
C GLY A 198 -24.72 21.75 -16.01
N ALA A 199 -24.07 21.27 -17.07
CA ALA A 199 -24.27 21.72 -18.45
C ALA A 199 -24.90 20.63 -19.36
N GLY A 200 -25.31 19.50 -18.76
CA GLY A 200 -25.91 18.36 -19.46
C GLY A 200 -24.88 17.28 -19.82
N GLY A 201 -23.62 17.41 -19.35
CA GLY A 201 -22.56 16.41 -19.44
C GLY A 201 -22.23 15.79 -18.08
N TRP A 202 -21.18 14.99 -18.05
CA TRP A 202 -20.72 14.25 -16.89
C TRP A 202 -19.24 14.51 -16.62
N LEU A 203 -18.91 14.70 -15.36
CA LEU A 203 -17.53 14.79 -14.87
C LEU A 203 -17.18 13.52 -14.10
N TRP A 204 -15.90 13.25 -14.05
CA TRP A 204 -15.35 12.19 -13.23
C TRP A 204 -14.92 12.73 -11.87
N SER A 205 -15.14 11.95 -10.83
CA SER A 205 -14.62 12.25 -9.52
C SER A 205 -14.08 11.00 -8.86
N THR A 206 -12.97 11.16 -8.15
CA THR A 206 -12.38 10.15 -7.27
C THR A 206 -12.52 10.55 -5.80
N THR A 207 -13.29 11.61 -5.51
CA THR A 207 -13.48 12.04 -4.13
C THR A 207 -14.56 11.20 -3.45
N ALA A 208 -14.33 10.84 -2.19
CA ALA A 208 -15.30 10.08 -1.41
C ALA A 208 -16.67 10.75 -1.30
N ALA A 209 -16.71 12.09 -1.36
CA ALA A 209 -17.96 12.87 -1.32
C ALA A 209 -18.79 12.67 -2.60
N ASP A 210 -18.14 12.60 -3.75
CA ASP A 210 -18.83 12.39 -5.03
C ASP A 210 -19.21 10.92 -5.24
N CYS A 211 -18.51 9.98 -4.60
CA CYS A 211 -18.78 8.55 -4.65
C CYS A 211 -19.74 8.06 -3.53
N ALA A 212 -20.23 8.95 -2.69
CA ALA A 212 -21.14 8.56 -1.61
C ALA A 212 -22.53 8.18 -2.18
N PRO A 213 -23.16 7.10 -1.68
CA PRO A 213 -24.52 6.74 -2.09
C PRO A 213 -25.49 7.91 -1.87
N GLY A 214 -26.20 8.30 -2.92
CA GLY A 214 -27.22 9.35 -2.86
C GLY A 214 -26.75 10.77 -3.21
N VAL A 215 -25.54 10.92 -3.72
CA VAL A 215 -25.01 12.22 -4.22
C VAL A 215 -25.33 12.46 -5.71
N TRP A 216 -26.21 11.67 -6.29
CA TRP A 216 -26.64 11.68 -7.72
C TRP A 216 -27.93 12.47 -7.92
#